data_2d2a6348bf24069feecd86410addfa61
#
_entry.id   2d2a6348bf24069feecd86410addfa61
#
_cell.length_a   1.000
_cell.length_b   1.000
_cell.length_c   1.000
_cell.angle_alpha   90.00
_cell.angle_beta   90.00
_cell.angle_gamma   90.00
#
_symmetry.space_group_name_H-M   'P 1'
#
loop_
_entity.id
_entity.type
_entity.pdbx_description
1 polymer ?
#
loop_
_entity_poly.entity_id
_entity_poly.type
_entity_poly.pdbx_seq_one_letter_code
_entity_poly.pdbx_strand_id
1 'polypeptide(L)'
;MARRKCLTVLRRGPLRVAPGFILIVLVAASASCGGGAETPSRSTGTTAREPVREVALIASDSSVDFPKTLEAEPLSITFENRGEKAHTAFFARLNEGIMLKDLRGIRSDVDFFSALTLSGRMPNAKPGESTTLLAEFPPGRYIVVREEDEVHARFDVTAPSGNEITEPTADIDVTVGEFYFDMPHELPAGEITLALTNMGEQGHEMIIADEAKQKEFGLFYAPAPGGKVWYEVALKPGTYITACQFTDPQTGKAHFDLGMRTEFIVK
;
A
#
# COMPACT_ATOMS: atom_id res chain seq x y z
N MET A 1 -20.61 -21.56 -16.59
CA MET A 1 -20.79 -20.28 -17.30
C MET A 1 -20.79 -19.11 -16.30
N ALA A 2 -19.70 -18.90 -15.52
CA ALA A 2 -19.58 -17.80 -14.55
C ALA A 2 -18.12 -17.29 -14.52
N ARG A 3 -17.50 -17.07 -15.70
CA ARG A 3 -16.06 -16.84 -15.84
C ARG A 3 -15.65 -15.43 -16.28
N ARG A 4 -16.49 -14.40 -16.11
CA ARG A 4 -16.17 -13.05 -16.63
C ARG A 4 -16.42 -11.86 -15.70
N LYS A 5 -16.63 -12.04 -14.40
CA LYS A 5 -16.97 -10.91 -13.53
C LYS A 5 -15.78 -10.31 -12.76
N CYS A 6 -14.72 -11.04 -12.47
CA CYS A 6 -13.59 -10.50 -11.69
C CYS A 6 -12.66 -9.59 -12.50
N LEU A 7 -12.47 -9.85 -13.80
CA LEU A 7 -11.62 -8.99 -14.66
C LEU A 7 -12.35 -7.77 -15.26
N THR A 8 -13.67 -7.66 -15.14
CA THR A 8 -14.46 -6.60 -15.80
C THR A 8 -14.64 -5.36 -14.93
N VAL A 9 -14.30 -5.40 -13.64
CA VAL A 9 -14.36 -4.23 -12.74
C VAL A 9 -13.21 -3.24 -12.99
N LEU A 10 -12.12 -3.68 -13.63
CA LEU A 10 -10.94 -2.84 -13.94
C LEU A 10 -11.09 -1.93 -15.18
N ARG A 11 -12.26 -1.91 -15.84
CA ARG A 11 -12.52 -1.01 -16.97
C ARG A 11 -13.54 0.07 -16.61
N ARG A 12 -13.15 1.08 -15.84
CA ARG A 12 -13.91 2.34 -15.77
C ARG A 12 -13.01 3.54 -15.99
N GLY A 13 -13.43 4.35 -16.98
CA GLY A 13 -12.75 5.48 -17.55
C GLY A 13 -12.50 6.67 -16.61
N PRO A 14 -11.83 7.74 -17.10
CA PRO A 14 -11.18 8.75 -16.29
C PRO A 14 -12.18 9.67 -15.58
N LEU A 15 -12.01 9.82 -14.26
CA LEU A 15 -12.66 10.86 -13.47
C LEU A 15 -11.95 12.19 -13.77
N ARG A 16 -12.71 13.18 -14.24
CA ARG A 16 -12.21 14.56 -14.44
C ARG A 16 -12.05 15.23 -13.07
N VAL A 17 -10.82 15.60 -12.71
CA VAL A 17 -10.50 16.45 -11.55
C VAL A 17 -10.23 17.88 -12.07
N ALA A 18 -10.90 18.86 -11.45
CA ALA A 18 -10.71 20.28 -11.73
C ALA A 18 -9.46 20.82 -11.00
N PRO A 19 -8.76 21.86 -11.54
CA PRO A 19 -7.56 22.40 -10.92
C PRO A 19 -7.92 23.37 -9.79
N GLY A 20 -7.33 23.21 -8.62
CA GLY A 20 -7.47 24.07 -7.45
C GLY A 20 -6.13 24.61 -6.94
N PHE A 21 -5.94 25.89 -7.08
CA PHE A 21 -5.12 26.91 -6.41
C PHE A 21 -3.97 26.47 -5.48
N ILE A 22 -2.76 26.94 -5.88
CA ILE A 22 -1.55 27.01 -5.05
C ILE A 22 -1.62 28.30 -4.21
N LEU A 23 -1.53 28.15 -2.87
CA LEU A 23 -1.35 29.25 -1.95
C LEU A 23 0.08 29.20 -1.40
N ILE A 24 0.91 30.19 -1.79
CA ILE A 24 2.27 30.37 -1.26
C ILE A 24 2.18 31.15 0.05
N VAL A 25 2.63 30.56 1.15
CA VAL A 25 2.81 31.27 2.43
C VAL A 25 4.28 31.57 2.65
N LEU A 26 4.64 32.86 2.63
CA LEU A 26 5.94 33.37 3.07
C LEU A 26 5.98 33.39 4.60
N VAL A 27 6.96 32.71 5.20
CA VAL A 27 7.27 32.85 6.64
C VAL A 27 8.50 33.73 6.81
N ALA A 28 8.33 34.83 7.51
CA ALA A 28 9.39 35.76 7.90
C ALA A 28 10.11 35.25 9.15
N ALA A 29 11.43 35.19 9.09
CA ALA A 29 12.29 34.86 10.24
C ALA A 29 12.54 36.08 11.11
N SER A 30 12.23 35.97 12.41
CA SER A 30 12.67 36.93 13.43
C SER A 30 13.72 36.29 14.34
N ALA A 31 14.92 36.82 14.32
CA ALA A 31 16.01 36.47 15.22
C ALA A 31 15.82 37.17 16.58
N SER A 32 15.93 36.44 17.68
CA SER A 32 16.06 36.99 19.03
C SER A 32 17.27 36.34 19.71
N CYS A 33 18.24 37.14 20.08
CA CYS A 33 19.37 36.80 20.93
C CYS A 33 18.96 36.90 22.40
N GLY A 34 19.29 35.87 23.19
CA GLY A 34 19.20 35.91 24.66
C GLY A 34 20.08 34.84 25.27
N GLY A 35 21.11 35.27 26.03
CA GLY A 35 22.19 34.45 26.55
C GLY A 35 21.88 33.71 27.85
N GLY A 36 22.66 32.65 28.08
CA GLY A 36 23.25 32.27 29.36
C GLY A 36 22.47 31.38 30.28
N ALA A 37 22.88 30.13 30.36
CA ALA A 37 23.22 29.39 31.59
C ALA A 37 23.58 27.95 31.23
N GLU A 38 24.83 27.57 31.43
CA GLU A 38 25.30 26.20 31.26
C GLU A 38 24.81 25.32 32.40
N THR A 39 23.91 24.38 32.11
CA THR A 39 23.58 23.27 32.98
C THR A 39 24.25 22.02 32.41
N PRO A 40 24.91 21.14 33.22
CA PRO A 40 25.60 19.97 32.66
C PRO A 40 24.57 19.04 32.04
N SER A 41 24.61 18.96 30.72
CA SER A 41 23.79 18.04 29.91
C SER A 41 24.24 16.61 30.19
N ARG A 42 23.39 15.88 30.89
CA ARG A 42 23.46 14.41 30.96
C ARG A 42 23.17 13.89 29.56
N SER A 43 24.22 13.46 28.86
CA SER A 43 24.10 12.80 27.57
C SER A 43 23.33 11.49 27.75
N THR A 44 22.01 11.56 27.60
CA THR A 44 21.22 10.38 27.23
C THR A 44 21.49 10.19 25.75
N GLY A 45 22.28 9.15 25.43
CA GLY A 45 22.52 8.73 24.05
C GLY A 45 21.20 8.37 23.40
N THR A 46 20.55 9.36 22.82
CA THR A 46 19.47 9.12 21.86
C THR A 46 20.17 8.66 20.59
N THR A 47 20.11 7.36 20.33
CA THR A 47 20.48 6.81 19.02
C THR A 47 19.61 7.56 18.00
N ALA A 48 20.23 8.38 17.16
CA ALA A 48 19.50 9.09 16.12
C ALA A 48 18.91 7.99 15.18
N ARG A 49 17.57 7.92 15.09
CA ARG A 49 16.90 7.03 14.15
C ARG A 49 17.15 7.54 12.74
N GLU A 50 17.46 6.64 11.84
CA GLU A 50 17.62 6.99 10.42
C GLU A 50 16.27 7.32 9.78
N PRO A 51 16.25 8.26 8.80
CA PRO A 51 15.02 8.55 8.05
C PRO A 51 14.63 7.35 7.19
N VAL A 52 13.35 7.28 6.83
CA VAL A 52 12.83 6.26 5.90
C VAL A 52 13.60 6.34 4.58
N ARG A 53 14.09 5.20 4.11
CA ARG A 53 14.86 5.11 2.87
C ARG A 53 13.96 5.34 1.65
N GLU A 54 14.41 6.22 0.75
CA GLU A 54 13.71 6.49 -0.51
C GLU A 54 14.15 5.50 -1.61
N VAL A 55 13.16 5.01 -2.38
CA VAL A 55 13.36 4.06 -3.48
C VAL A 55 12.52 4.50 -4.68
N ALA A 56 13.13 4.57 -5.86
CA ALA A 56 12.41 4.89 -7.09
C ALA A 56 11.93 3.62 -7.81
N LEU A 57 10.67 3.64 -8.23
CA LEU A 57 10.06 2.71 -9.18
C LEU A 57 9.74 3.49 -10.45
N ILE A 58 10.51 3.28 -11.52
CA ILE A 58 10.36 4.01 -12.77
C ILE A 58 9.67 3.12 -13.79
N ALA A 59 8.54 3.57 -14.34
CA ALA A 59 7.82 2.85 -15.38
C ALA A 59 7.65 3.66 -16.65
N SER A 60 7.78 2.99 -17.80
CA SER A 60 7.35 3.47 -19.11
C SER A 60 6.25 2.54 -19.64
N ASP A 61 5.74 2.80 -20.87
CA ASP A 61 4.74 1.91 -21.48
C ASP A 61 5.26 0.48 -21.75
N SER A 62 6.57 0.25 -21.70
CA SER A 62 7.19 -1.05 -22.05
C SER A 62 8.18 -1.58 -21.02
N SER A 63 8.49 -0.86 -19.97
CA SER A 63 9.51 -1.25 -18.99
C SER A 63 9.18 -0.77 -17.58
N VAL A 64 9.74 -1.50 -16.62
CA VAL A 64 9.77 -1.12 -15.20
C VAL A 64 11.21 -1.27 -14.70
N ASP A 65 11.74 -0.24 -14.08
CA ASP A 65 13.03 -0.24 -13.39
C ASP A 65 12.80 -0.12 -11.88
N PHE A 66 13.34 -1.06 -11.13
CA PHE A 66 13.24 -1.14 -9.69
C PHE A 66 14.49 -1.84 -9.12
N PRO A 67 14.96 -1.50 -7.92
CA PRO A 67 16.10 -2.19 -7.28
C PRO A 67 15.90 -3.69 -7.20
N LYS A 68 16.97 -4.45 -7.43
CA LYS A 68 16.93 -5.92 -7.40
C LYS A 68 16.96 -6.51 -6.00
N THR A 69 17.41 -5.72 -5.02
CA THR A 69 17.51 -6.14 -3.62
C THR A 69 17.17 -4.97 -2.72
N LEU A 70 16.34 -5.23 -1.72
CA LEU A 70 15.96 -4.32 -0.64
C LEU A 70 16.19 -5.01 0.69
N GLU A 71 16.22 -4.25 1.79
CA GLU A 71 16.18 -4.77 3.16
C GLU A 71 14.74 -4.69 3.69
N ALA A 72 14.41 -5.53 4.67
CA ALA A 72 13.14 -5.51 5.37
C ALA A 72 13.14 -4.31 6.36
N GLU A 73 12.73 -3.16 5.85
CA GLU A 73 12.68 -1.88 6.55
C GLU A 73 11.56 -1.03 5.95
N PRO A 74 11.03 -0.03 6.67
CA PRO A 74 10.14 0.96 6.08
C PRO A 74 10.80 1.69 4.91
N LEU A 75 10.13 1.70 3.76
CA LEU A 75 10.60 2.31 2.51
C LEU A 75 9.59 3.34 2.02
N SER A 76 10.08 4.46 1.52
CA SER A 76 9.31 5.44 0.75
C SER A 76 9.52 5.16 -0.74
N ILE A 77 8.53 4.51 -1.38
CA ILE A 77 8.63 4.11 -2.78
C ILE A 77 7.96 5.17 -3.64
N THR A 78 8.74 5.88 -4.45
CA THR A 78 8.24 6.85 -5.43
C THR A 78 8.07 6.18 -6.79
N PHE A 79 6.84 6.09 -7.27
CA PHE A 79 6.50 5.60 -8.60
C PHE A 79 6.49 6.77 -9.59
N GLU A 80 7.42 6.76 -10.53
CA GLU A 80 7.52 7.74 -11.62
C GLU A 80 6.95 7.16 -12.90
N ASN A 81 5.86 7.73 -13.41
CA ASN A 81 5.31 7.34 -14.71
C ASN A 81 5.95 8.14 -15.84
N ARG A 82 6.86 7.52 -16.58
CA ARG A 82 7.52 8.07 -17.77
C ARG A 82 6.90 7.57 -19.09
N GLY A 83 5.74 6.93 -19.02
CA GLY A 83 4.98 6.46 -20.18
C GLY A 83 4.02 7.51 -20.73
N GLU A 84 3.29 7.15 -21.79
CA GLU A 84 2.27 7.99 -22.43
C GLU A 84 0.85 7.71 -21.90
N LYS A 85 0.68 6.65 -21.08
CA LYS A 85 -0.58 6.24 -20.46
C LYS A 85 -0.52 6.38 -18.95
N ALA A 86 -1.69 6.44 -18.31
CA ALA A 86 -1.77 6.32 -16.87
C ALA A 86 -1.46 4.87 -16.46
N HIS A 87 -0.60 4.71 -15.46
CA HIS A 87 -0.18 3.41 -14.95
C HIS A 87 -0.36 3.34 -13.43
N THR A 88 -0.58 2.12 -12.95
CA THR A 88 -0.44 1.75 -11.56
C THR A 88 0.33 0.44 -11.47
N ALA A 89 0.98 0.21 -10.37
CA ALA A 89 1.72 -1.02 -10.12
C ALA A 89 1.35 -1.58 -8.75
N PHE A 90 1.49 -2.89 -8.59
CA PHE A 90 1.41 -3.53 -7.29
C PHE A 90 2.60 -4.45 -7.08
N PHE A 91 2.86 -4.74 -5.82
CA PHE A 91 3.87 -5.68 -5.38
C PHE A 91 3.22 -7.01 -5.04
N ALA A 92 3.88 -8.11 -5.35
CA ALA A 92 3.43 -9.43 -4.95
C ALA A 92 4.61 -10.28 -4.50
N ARG A 93 4.45 -10.95 -3.36
CA ARG A 93 5.40 -11.94 -2.86
C ARG A 93 5.12 -13.28 -3.53
N LEU A 94 6.16 -13.95 -4.00
CA LEU A 94 6.07 -15.35 -4.42
C LEU A 94 5.92 -16.23 -3.18
N ASN A 95 4.87 -17.05 -3.15
CA ASN A 95 4.66 -17.98 -2.05
C ASN A 95 5.77 -19.04 -2.00
N GLU A 96 5.91 -19.73 -0.88
CA GLU A 96 6.97 -20.70 -0.68
C GLU A 96 6.97 -21.80 -1.76
N GLY A 97 8.13 -22.13 -2.29
CA GLY A 97 8.29 -23.13 -3.37
C GLY A 97 7.94 -22.64 -4.77
N ILE A 98 7.27 -21.50 -4.91
CA ILE A 98 6.86 -20.95 -6.21
C ILE A 98 8.02 -20.23 -6.90
N MET A 99 8.17 -20.47 -8.20
CA MET A 99 9.09 -19.74 -9.06
C MET A 99 8.32 -18.97 -10.14
N LEU A 100 8.93 -17.94 -10.68
CA LEU A 100 8.29 -17.08 -11.69
C LEU A 100 7.78 -17.84 -12.93
N LYS A 101 8.46 -18.94 -13.32
CA LYS A 101 8.01 -19.81 -14.43
C LYS A 101 6.65 -20.45 -14.15
N ASP A 102 6.30 -20.67 -12.89
CA ASP A 102 5.09 -21.36 -12.48
C ASP A 102 3.85 -20.45 -12.64
N LEU A 103 4.05 -19.13 -12.67
CA LEU A 103 2.98 -18.14 -12.88
C LEU A 103 2.36 -18.22 -14.27
N ARG A 104 3.10 -18.73 -15.28
CA ARG A 104 2.62 -18.84 -16.67
C ARG A 104 1.43 -19.79 -16.85
N GLY A 105 1.17 -20.65 -15.89
CA GLY A 105 0.10 -21.65 -15.93
C GLY A 105 -1.18 -21.26 -15.20
N ILE A 106 -1.19 -20.14 -14.49
CA ILE A 106 -2.32 -19.70 -13.65
C ILE A 106 -3.59 -19.51 -14.50
N ARG A 107 -4.71 -20.12 -14.06
CA ARG A 107 -5.99 -20.12 -14.76
C ARG A 107 -7.18 -19.73 -13.88
N SER A 108 -6.99 -19.67 -12.58
CA SER A 108 -8.05 -19.36 -11.60
C SER A 108 -7.52 -18.47 -10.49
N ASP A 109 -8.44 -17.81 -9.77
CA ASP A 109 -8.11 -17.01 -8.59
C ASP A 109 -7.49 -17.87 -7.49
N VAL A 110 -7.95 -19.11 -7.33
CA VAL A 110 -7.38 -20.07 -6.37
C VAL A 110 -5.92 -20.36 -6.69
N ASP A 111 -5.59 -20.64 -7.97
CA ASP A 111 -4.21 -20.85 -8.39
C ASP A 111 -3.36 -19.59 -8.18
N PHE A 112 -3.95 -18.40 -8.48
CA PHE A 112 -3.27 -17.12 -8.31
C PHE A 112 -2.90 -16.86 -6.86
N PHE A 113 -3.87 -16.92 -5.93
CA PHE A 113 -3.62 -16.68 -4.50
C PHE A 113 -2.84 -17.82 -3.83
N SER A 114 -2.82 -19.02 -4.43
CA SER A 114 -1.91 -20.09 -4.00
C SER A 114 -0.44 -19.84 -4.42
N ALA A 115 -0.23 -19.06 -5.47
CA ALA A 115 1.11 -18.78 -6.01
C ALA A 115 1.70 -17.45 -5.52
N LEU A 116 0.85 -16.45 -5.29
CA LEU A 116 1.23 -15.07 -5.00
C LEU A 116 0.44 -14.51 -3.82
N THR A 117 1.12 -13.69 -3.04
CA THR A 117 0.52 -12.83 -2.02
C THR A 117 0.69 -11.37 -2.44
N LEU A 118 -0.40 -10.68 -2.76
CA LEU A 118 -0.36 -9.25 -3.08
C LEU A 118 0.14 -8.45 -1.87
N SER A 119 0.92 -7.39 -2.10
CA SER A 119 1.71 -6.77 -1.04
C SER A 119 1.93 -5.27 -1.31
N GLY A 120 0.86 -4.50 -1.22
CA GLY A 120 0.89 -3.06 -1.49
C GLY A 120 0.59 -2.72 -2.96
N ARG A 121 -0.08 -1.60 -3.15
CA ARG A 121 -0.49 -1.08 -4.46
C ARG A 121 -0.17 0.39 -4.56
N MET A 122 0.55 0.79 -5.61
CA MET A 122 0.84 2.19 -5.91
C MET A 122 -0.45 2.94 -6.28
N PRO A 123 -0.62 4.19 -5.85
CA PRO A 123 -1.64 5.05 -6.44
C PRO A 123 -1.44 5.19 -7.95
N ASN A 124 -2.53 5.43 -8.69
CA ASN A 124 -2.45 5.65 -10.14
C ASN A 124 -1.70 6.95 -10.44
N ALA A 125 -0.72 6.89 -11.35
CA ALA A 125 0.03 8.03 -11.85
C ALA A 125 -0.27 8.25 -13.35
N LYS A 126 -0.61 9.48 -13.74
CA LYS A 126 -0.74 9.89 -15.14
C LYS A 126 0.65 10.09 -15.77
N PRO A 127 0.74 10.21 -17.11
CA PRO A 127 1.98 10.55 -17.78
C PRO A 127 2.69 11.74 -17.14
N GLY A 128 3.95 11.55 -16.74
CA GLY A 128 4.78 12.57 -16.09
C GLY A 128 4.45 12.84 -14.61
N GLU A 129 3.47 12.17 -14.03
CA GLU A 129 3.17 12.26 -12.60
C GLU A 129 3.99 11.23 -11.79
N SER A 130 4.17 11.55 -10.52
CA SER A 130 4.73 10.62 -9.53
C SER A 130 3.77 10.45 -8.37
N THR A 131 3.75 9.25 -7.79
CA THR A 131 2.98 8.92 -6.58
C THR A 131 3.88 8.19 -5.60
N THR A 132 3.54 8.19 -4.32
CA THR A 132 4.35 7.58 -3.27
C THR A 132 3.55 6.53 -2.51
N LEU A 133 4.22 5.47 -2.09
CA LEU A 133 3.73 4.45 -1.17
C LEU A 133 4.78 4.24 -0.08
N LEU A 134 4.36 4.27 1.18
CA LEU A 134 5.17 3.80 2.28
C LEU A 134 4.88 2.32 2.52
N ALA A 135 5.91 1.48 2.52
CA ALA A 135 5.75 0.05 2.68
C ALA A 135 6.96 -0.60 3.37
N GLU A 136 6.69 -1.61 4.18
CA GLU A 136 7.68 -2.52 4.74
C GLU A 136 7.37 -3.94 4.26
N PHE A 137 8.30 -4.51 3.50
CA PHE A 137 8.16 -5.86 2.97
C PHE A 137 8.93 -6.84 3.83
N PRO A 138 8.31 -7.91 4.34
CA PRO A 138 9.02 -9.01 4.99
C PRO A 138 10.05 -9.66 4.06
N PRO A 139 11.09 -10.31 4.59
CA PRO A 139 12.05 -11.05 3.77
C PRO A 139 11.36 -12.04 2.83
N GLY A 140 11.80 -12.06 1.57
CA GLY A 140 11.20 -12.92 0.55
C GLY A 140 11.53 -12.53 -0.87
N ARG A 141 10.93 -13.23 -1.83
CA ARG A 141 11.05 -12.95 -3.26
C ARG A 141 9.79 -12.27 -3.76
N TYR A 142 9.95 -11.19 -4.47
CA TYR A 142 8.87 -10.31 -4.91
C TYR A 142 8.93 -10.04 -6.41
N ILE A 143 7.79 -9.63 -6.93
CA ILE A 143 7.63 -9.09 -8.27
C ILE A 143 6.90 -7.75 -8.18
N VAL A 144 7.23 -6.86 -9.11
CA VAL A 144 6.43 -5.67 -9.43
C VAL A 144 5.61 -5.99 -10.66
N VAL A 145 4.32 -5.77 -10.59
CA VAL A 145 3.37 -6.01 -11.69
C VAL A 145 2.64 -4.73 -12.02
N ARG A 146 2.61 -4.32 -13.27
CA ARG A 146 1.69 -3.31 -13.77
C ARG A 146 0.30 -3.94 -13.95
N GLU A 147 -0.79 -3.19 -13.62
CA GLU A 147 -2.16 -3.76 -13.67
C GLU A 147 -2.60 -4.18 -15.08
N GLU A 148 -2.08 -3.54 -16.12
CA GLU A 148 -2.49 -3.79 -17.49
C GLU A 148 -1.66 -4.87 -18.20
N ASP A 149 -0.54 -5.30 -17.60
CA ASP A 149 0.47 -6.09 -18.29
C ASP A 149 1.02 -7.25 -17.45
N GLU A 150 2.01 -7.94 -18.02
CA GLU A 150 2.74 -9.02 -17.37
C GLU A 150 3.75 -8.51 -16.32
N VAL A 151 4.41 -9.42 -15.62
CA VAL A 151 5.46 -9.14 -14.64
C VAL A 151 6.62 -8.34 -15.27
N HIS A 152 6.94 -7.20 -14.70
CA HIS A 152 7.95 -6.30 -15.22
C HIS A 152 9.29 -6.33 -14.48
N ALA A 153 9.30 -6.42 -13.14
CA ALA A 153 10.52 -6.46 -12.36
C ALA A 153 10.46 -7.50 -11.23
N ARG A 154 11.63 -7.98 -10.82
CA ARG A 154 11.81 -8.89 -9.69
C ARG A 154 12.77 -8.28 -8.71
N PHE A 155 12.50 -8.49 -7.43
CA PHE A 155 13.41 -8.10 -6.36
C PHE A 155 13.35 -9.08 -5.19
N ASP A 156 14.43 -9.12 -4.44
CA ASP A 156 14.54 -9.89 -3.21
C ASP A 156 14.57 -8.93 -2.02
N VAL A 157 13.86 -9.27 -0.96
CA VAL A 157 13.92 -8.57 0.32
C VAL A 157 14.72 -9.44 1.29
N THR A 158 15.81 -8.89 1.81
CA THR A 158 16.68 -9.55 2.79
C THR A 158 16.30 -9.17 4.21
N ALA A 159 16.83 -9.89 5.20
CA ALA A 159 16.67 -9.49 6.59
C ALA A 159 17.26 -8.08 6.82
N PRO A 160 16.71 -7.32 7.79
CA PRO A 160 17.18 -5.96 8.08
C PRO A 160 18.64 -5.98 8.58
N SER A 161 19.41 -4.95 8.24
CA SER A 161 20.82 -4.81 8.67
C SER A 161 21.00 -4.48 10.16
N GLY A 162 19.90 -4.20 10.88
CA GLY A 162 19.88 -3.97 12.32
C GLY A 162 19.94 -2.49 12.73
N ASN A 163 19.89 -1.55 11.79
CA ASN A 163 19.70 -0.13 12.10
C ASN A 163 18.26 0.13 12.56
N GLU A 164 18.08 0.95 13.61
CA GLU A 164 16.76 1.45 13.97
C GLU A 164 16.34 2.54 12.99
N ILE A 165 15.32 2.27 12.17
CA ILE A 165 14.70 3.25 11.28
C ILE A 165 13.49 3.86 11.98
N THR A 166 13.21 5.12 11.69
CA THR A 166 11.99 5.77 12.18
C THR A 166 10.80 5.17 11.43
N GLU A 167 9.94 4.48 12.17
CA GLU A 167 8.69 3.97 11.58
C GLU A 167 7.78 5.16 11.20
N PRO A 168 7.18 5.14 9.99
CA PRO A 168 6.20 6.15 9.60
C PRO A 168 5.01 6.19 10.56
N THR A 169 4.51 7.37 10.86
CA THR A 169 3.32 7.56 11.70
C THR A 169 2.06 7.31 10.90
N ALA A 170 1.00 6.85 11.56
CA ALA A 170 -0.33 6.71 11.00
C ALA A 170 -1.36 7.35 11.92
N ASP A 171 -2.48 7.81 11.35
CA ASP A 171 -3.63 8.29 12.13
C ASP A 171 -4.46 7.10 12.62
N ILE A 172 -4.52 6.04 11.80
CA ILE A 172 -5.30 4.83 12.09
C ILE A 172 -4.46 3.59 11.76
N ASP A 173 -4.30 2.72 12.76
CA ASP A 173 -3.79 1.38 12.55
C ASP A 173 -4.94 0.44 12.20
N VAL A 174 -4.73 -0.38 11.15
CA VAL A 174 -5.65 -1.42 10.69
C VAL A 174 -4.90 -2.73 10.68
N THR A 175 -5.34 -3.69 11.48
CA THR A 175 -4.81 -5.06 11.43
C THR A 175 -5.73 -5.94 10.60
N VAL A 176 -5.15 -6.68 9.66
CA VAL A 176 -5.88 -7.68 8.87
C VAL A 176 -5.33 -9.07 9.15
N GLY A 177 -6.18 -10.06 9.08
CA GLY A 177 -5.84 -11.47 9.20
C GLY A 177 -6.96 -12.31 8.63
N GLU A 178 -6.91 -13.65 8.81
CA GLU A 178 -7.87 -14.53 8.19
C GLU A 178 -9.29 -14.18 8.61
N PHE A 179 -9.93 -13.50 7.63
CA PHE A 179 -11.33 -13.10 7.53
C PHE A 179 -11.78 -12.02 8.53
N TYR A 180 -10.85 -11.15 8.97
CA TYR A 180 -11.21 -10.00 9.79
C TYR A 180 -10.44 -8.72 9.42
N PHE A 181 -11.05 -7.57 9.78
CA PHE A 181 -10.39 -6.27 9.93
C PHE A 181 -10.52 -5.85 11.39
N ASP A 182 -9.40 -5.59 12.05
CA ASP A 182 -9.38 -4.95 13.37
C ASP A 182 -8.99 -3.49 13.19
N MET A 183 -9.96 -2.60 13.38
CA MET A 183 -9.86 -1.16 13.18
C MET A 183 -10.92 -0.43 14.01
N PRO A 184 -10.74 0.87 14.29
CA PRO A 184 -11.77 1.68 14.94
C PRO A 184 -13.06 1.72 14.10
N HIS A 185 -14.22 1.65 14.77
CA HIS A 185 -15.53 1.80 14.12
C HIS A 185 -15.87 3.26 13.76
N GLU A 186 -15.12 4.23 14.27
CA GLU A 186 -15.26 5.65 13.96
C GLU A 186 -13.92 6.20 13.51
N LEU A 187 -13.89 6.85 12.35
CA LEU A 187 -12.71 7.49 11.77
C LEU A 187 -12.96 9.01 11.60
N PRO A 188 -11.91 9.84 11.69
CA PRO A 188 -12.03 11.26 11.39
C PRO A 188 -12.25 11.49 9.89
N ALA A 189 -13.01 12.54 9.55
CA ALA A 189 -13.11 13.01 8.19
C ALA A 189 -11.87 13.83 7.79
N GLY A 190 -11.55 13.81 6.50
CA GLY A 190 -10.42 14.53 5.93
C GLY A 190 -9.35 13.59 5.38
N GLU A 191 -8.15 14.13 5.24
CA GLU A 191 -6.97 13.35 4.84
C GLU A 191 -6.42 12.64 6.08
N ILE A 192 -6.29 11.32 6.00
CA ILE A 192 -5.75 10.47 7.07
C ILE A 192 -4.80 9.43 6.48
N THR A 193 -3.85 9.00 7.28
CA THR A 193 -2.95 7.89 6.96
C THR A 193 -3.43 6.62 7.65
N LEU A 194 -3.74 5.60 6.86
CA LEU A 194 -4.04 4.24 7.33
C LEU A 194 -2.77 3.40 7.28
N ALA A 195 -2.39 2.77 8.39
CA ALA A 195 -1.33 1.76 8.41
C ALA A 195 -1.96 0.36 8.45
N LEU A 196 -1.81 -0.40 7.39
CA LEU A 196 -2.30 -1.78 7.27
C LEU A 196 -1.18 -2.75 7.64
N THR A 197 -1.41 -3.57 8.67
CA THR A 197 -0.52 -4.66 9.09
C THR A 197 -1.20 -6.00 8.83
N ASN A 198 -0.52 -6.93 8.16
CA ASN A 198 -1.04 -8.28 7.95
C ASN A 198 -0.47 -9.24 9.00
N MET A 199 -1.34 -9.69 9.90
CA MET A 199 -1.04 -10.66 10.97
C MET A 199 -1.51 -12.08 10.62
N GLY A 200 -2.10 -12.26 9.44
CA GLY A 200 -2.54 -13.55 8.92
C GLY A 200 -1.45 -14.28 8.14
N GLU A 201 -1.83 -15.37 7.49
CA GLU A 201 -0.97 -16.19 6.63
C GLU A 201 -1.24 -15.94 5.13
N GLN A 202 -2.40 -15.36 4.80
CA GLN A 202 -2.84 -15.11 3.42
C GLN A 202 -2.66 -13.63 3.02
N GLY A 203 -2.80 -13.36 1.74
CA GLY A 203 -2.93 -12.00 1.21
C GLY A 203 -4.34 -11.45 1.43
N HIS A 204 -4.44 -10.15 1.66
CA HIS A 204 -5.70 -9.45 1.85
C HIS A 204 -5.74 -8.14 1.06
N GLU A 205 -6.94 -7.68 0.81
CA GLU A 205 -7.20 -6.32 0.34
C GLU A 205 -8.23 -5.63 1.24
N MET A 206 -8.17 -4.32 1.25
CA MET A 206 -9.15 -3.46 1.90
C MET A 206 -9.86 -2.66 0.82
N ILE A 207 -11.06 -3.08 0.42
CA ILE A 207 -11.94 -2.28 -0.44
C ILE A 207 -12.79 -1.43 0.47
N ILE A 208 -12.73 -0.11 0.31
CA ILE A 208 -13.61 0.83 1.02
C ILE A 208 -14.72 1.25 0.07
N ALA A 209 -15.98 1.09 0.47
CA ALA A 209 -17.15 1.51 -0.29
C ALA A 209 -18.08 2.38 0.56
N ASP A 210 -18.64 3.43 -0.05
CA ASP A 210 -19.73 4.22 0.53
C ASP A 210 -21.00 3.37 0.52
N GLU A 211 -21.52 3.03 1.70
CA GLU A 211 -22.65 2.12 1.84
C GLU A 211 -23.92 2.69 1.20
N ALA A 212 -24.21 3.96 1.40
CA ALA A 212 -25.42 4.61 0.88
C ALA A 212 -25.40 4.71 -0.65
N LYS A 213 -24.23 4.92 -1.24
CA LYS A 213 -24.07 5.10 -2.69
C LYS A 213 -23.75 3.81 -3.43
N GLN A 214 -23.48 2.71 -2.71
CA GLN A 214 -23.01 1.44 -3.29
C GLN A 214 -21.84 1.65 -4.26
N LYS A 215 -20.95 2.59 -3.90
CA LYS A 215 -19.84 3.02 -4.73
C LYS A 215 -18.52 2.74 -4.03
N GLU A 216 -17.64 2.00 -4.71
CA GLU A 216 -16.26 1.82 -4.27
C GLU A 216 -15.55 3.18 -4.20
N PHE A 217 -14.89 3.41 -3.08
CA PHE A 217 -14.11 4.60 -2.80
C PHE A 217 -12.62 4.35 -3.08
N GLY A 218 -12.06 3.22 -2.64
CA GLY A 218 -10.67 2.87 -2.82
C GLY A 218 -10.40 1.38 -2.66
N LEU A 219 -9.30 0.95 -3.27
CA LEU A 219 -8.78 -0.40 -3.22
C LEU A 219 -7.33 -0.34 -2.73
N PHE A 220 -7.04 -1.01 -1.62
CA PHE A 220 -5.76 -1.02 -0.93
C PHE A 220 -5.33 -2.47 -0.69
N TYR A 221 -4.17 -2.86 -1.21
CA TYR A 221 -3.63 -4.19 -0.93
C TYR A 221 -2.88 -4.17 0.40
N ALA A 222 -3.26 -5.07 1.30
CA ALA A 222 -2.50 -5.30 2.52
C ALA A 222 -1.10 -5.85 2.17
N PRO A 223 -0.11 -5.68 3.06
CA PRO A 223 1.21 -6.25 2.84
C PRO A 223 1.17 -7.78 2.91
N ALA A 224 2.25 -8.43 2.46
CA ALA A 224 2.47 -9.85 2.75
C ALA A 224 2.50 -10.09 4.26
N PRO A 225 2.17 -11.31 4.73
CA PRO A 225 2.21 -11.67 6.15
C PRO A 225 3.46 -11.18 6.88
N GLY A 226 3.26 -10.44 7.97
CA GLY A 226 4.32 -9.82 8.77
C GLY A 226 4.82 -8.46 8.25
N GLY A 227 4.26 -7.93 7.17
CA GLY A 227 4.60 -6.61 6.64
C GLY A 227 3.64 -5.50 7.07
N LYS A 228 3.97 -4.27 6.67
CA LYS A 228 3.17 -3.07 6.91
C LYS A 228 3.17 -2.16 5.68
N VAL A 229 2.04 -1.51 5.41
CA VAL A 229 1.90 -0.55 4.32
C VAL A 229 1.04 0.62 4.78
N TRP A 230 1.41 1.84 4.37
CA TRP A 230 0.70 3.06 4.73
C TRP A 230 0.04 3.67 3.50
N TYR A 231 -1.24 4.02 3.61
CA TYR A 231 -2.03 4.65 2.57
C TYR A 231 -2.60 5.97 3.03
N GLU A 232 -2.41 7.01 2.24
CA GLU A 232 -3.13 8.27 2.42
C GLU A 232 -4.51 8.17 1.79
N VAL A 233 -5.55 8.48 2.57
CA VAL A 233 -6.93 8.45 2.12
C VAL A 233 -7.66 9.72 2.55
N ALA A 234 -8.53 10.25 1.71
CA ALA A 234 -9.36 11.41 2.02
C ALA A 234 -10.84 10.97 2.16
N LEU A 235 -11.32 10.85 3.39
CA LEU A 235 -12.67 10.38 3.70
C LEU A 235 -13.61 11.55 4.00
N LYS A 236 -14.86 11.47 3.49
CA LYS A 236 -15.93 12.40 3.82
C LYS A 236 -16.82 11.80 4.90
N PRO A 237 -17.52 12.65 5.70
CA PRO A 237 -18.51 12.14 6.64
C PRO A 237 -19.52 11.20 5.95
N GLY A 238 -19.77 10.05 6.57
CA GLY A 238 -20.66 9.02 6.03
C GLY A 238 -20.46 7.66 6.65
N THR A 239 -21.29 6.68 6.23
CA THR A 239 -21.15 5.27 6.59
C THR A 239 -20.46 4.53 5.47
N TYR A 240 -19.45 3.77 5.83
CA TYR A 240 -18.62 3.01 4.91
C TYR A 240 -18.58 1.55 5.32
N ILE A 241 -18.34 0.71 4.34
CA ILE A 241 -18.01 -0.70 4.53
C ILE A 241 -16.62 -0.98 3.97
N THR A 242 -15.84 -1.80 4.65
CA THR A 242 -14.64 -2.42 4.07
C THR A 242 -14.82 -3.92 3.94
N ALA A 243 -14.26 -4.50 2.88
CA ALA A 243 -14.33 -5.93 2.59
C ALA A 243 -13.09 -6.40 1.83
N CYS A 244 -12.80 -7.70 1.91
CA CYS A 244 -11.79 -8.39 1.11
C CYS A 244 -12.48 -9.35 0.14
N GLN A 245 -12.24 -9.21 -1.17
CA GLN A 245 -12.81 -10.08 -2.20
C GLN A 245 -11.85 -11.18 -2.68
N PHE A 246 -10.65 -11.27 -2.10
CA PHE A 246 -9.72 -12.33 -2.45
C PHE A 246 -10.33 -13.69 -2.19
N THR A 247 -9.95 -14.66 -3.01
CA THR A 247 -10.42 -16.04 -2.88
C THR A 247 -9.52 -16.81 -1.94
N ASP A 248 -10.09 -17.38 -0.88
CA ASP A 248 -9.39 -18.31 -0.01
C ASP A 248 -9.03 -19.59 -0.78
N PRO A 249 -7.73 -19.93 -0.90
CA PRO A 249 -7.30 -21.08 -1.66
C PRO A 249 -7.74 -22.43 -1.07
N GLN A 250 -8.10 -22.49 0.22
CA GLN A 250 -8.54 -23.72 0.87
C GLN A 250 -10.02 -24.04 0.58
N THR A 251 -10.88 -23.02 0.57
CA THR A 251 -12.32 -23.19 0.42
C THR A 251 -12.86 -22.78 -0.94
N GLY A 252 -12.09 -21.98 -1.71
CA GLY A 252 -12.52 -21.38 -2.97
C GLY A 252 -13.58 -20.30 -2.81
N LYS A 253 -13.84 -19.79 -1.59
CA LYS A 253 -14.78 -18.71 -1.30
C LYS A 253 -14.06 -17.38 -1.20
N ALA A 254 -14.78 -16.28 -1.45
CA ALA A 254 -14.25 -14.97 -1.17
C ALA A 254 -14.12 -14.73 0.34
N HIS A 255 -13.08 -14.00 0.76
CA HIS A 255 -12.85 -13.73 2.18
C HIS A 255 -14.04 -13.01 2.83
N PHE A 256 -14.73 -12.12 2.09
CA PHE A 256 -15.92 -11.45 2.62
C PHE A 256 -17.07 -12.43 2.91
N ASP A 257 -17.21 -13.53 2.14
CA ASP A 257 -18.18 -14.60 2.41
C ASP A 257 -17.81 -15.43 3.65
N LEU A 258 -16.55 -15.38 4.05
CA LEU A 258 -16.01 -16.00 5.25
C LEU A 258 -16.02 -15.06 6.47
N GLY A 259 -16.51 -13.82 6.31
CA GLY A 259 -16.67 -12.85 7.38
C GLY A 259 -15.78 -11.62 7.28
N MET A 260 -14.85 -11.54 6.32
CA MET A 260 -13.92 -10.41 6.19
C MET A 260 -14.60 -9.15 5.62
N ARG A 261 -15.40 -8.52 6.47
CA ARG A 261 -16.10 -7.26 6.21
C ARG A 261 -16.35 -6.52 7.51
N THR A 262 -16.26 -5.21 7.49
CA THR A 262 -16.50 -4.34 8.65
C THR A 262 -17.15 -3.04 8.20
N GLU A 263 -18.15 -2.57 8.95
CA GLU A 263 -18.78 -1.27 8.78
C GLU A 263 -18.12 -0.25 9.71
N PHE A 264 -17.93 0.97 9.23
CA PHE A 264 -17.39 2.07 10.04
C PHE A 264 -18.01 3.42 9.64
N ILE A 265 -17.96 4.38 10.55
CA ILE A 265 -18.52 5.72 10.40
C ILE A 265 -17.37 6.72 10.32
N VAL A 266 -17.48 7.67 9.39
CA VAL A 266 -16.58 8.82 9.29
C VAL A 266 -17.31 10.07 9.78
N LYS A 267 -16.72 10.81 10.75
CA LYS A 267 -17.30 12.00 11.37
C LYS A 267 -16.39 13.22 11.24
#